data_913f7dfb3a2557d8b5dda264951f28f6
#
_entry.id   913f7dfb3a2557d8b5dda264951f28f6
#
_cell.length_a   1.000
_cell.length_b   1.000
_cell.length_c   1.000
_cell.angle_alpha   90.00
_cell.angle_beta   90.00
_cell.angle_gamma   90.00
#
_symmetry.space_group_name_H-M   'P 1'
#
loop_
_entity.id
_entity.type
_entity.pdbx_description
1 polymer ?
#
loop_
_entity_poly.entity_id
_entity_poly.type
_entity_poly.pdbx_seq_one_letter_code
_entity_poly.pdbx_strand_id
1 'polypeptide(L)'
;MTKKLLPLLLLSALSAAAHAATPPNTLVVAQGLDDIVSLDPAEANELSSIQTVPSLYQRLVQPDRNNPEKIVPILAESWQADPAAKTLTIKLKPDAKFASGNPLRPEDVIFSYTRAVTLNKSPAFILNVLGWQPDNIASQLKKIDDHTLTLHWTADVSPAVALNILSTPIASIVDEKQVAPNAKNNDFGNDWLKMHSAGSGAYKMRVYQPHQAIVLEANASSPTGAPKIKSIIIKNVPDPASRRLLIQQGDADVARDLGADQIAALQDKPGVKVLSIPSAEQNYLVFNTANSANPLLNNPAFWEAARWLVDYEGITKNLLKGQYFIHQSFRPACRGRWRLIRSLLTRKKLRLSLIKRALRMPTSPSMWRTNRRLSPSPNRCRPALPRAG
;
A
#
# COMPACT_ATOMS: atom_id res chain seq x y z
N MET A 1 -40.79 50.06 -34.25
CA MET A 1 -39.60 49.88 -33.44
C MET A 1 -39.55 48.43 -32.84
N THR A 2 -39.47 47.36 -33.66
CA THR A 2 -39.55 45.97 -33.15
C THR A 2 -38.70 44.95 -33.95
N LYS A 3 -37.52 45.32 -34.46
CA LYS A 3 -36.68 44.44 -35.28
C LYS A 3 -35.24 44.25 -34.78
N LYS A 4 -34.88 44.61 -33.53
CA LYS A 4 -33.50 44.53 -33.03
C LYS A 4 -33.30 43.61 -31.79
N LEU A 5 -34.30 42.83 -31.37
CA LEU A 5 -34.21 41.97 -30.19
C LEU A 5 -33.98 40.48 -30.49
N LEU A 6 -33.99 40.06 -31.75
CA LEU A 6 -33.85 38.64 -32.13
C LEU A 6 -32.42 38.08 -32.08
N PRO A 7 -31.32 38.83 -32.30
CA PRO A 7 -29.99 38.26 -32.22
C PRO A 7 -29.44 38.04 -30.80
N LEU A 8 -30.02 38.66 -29.78
CA LEU A 8 -29.54 38.55 -28.40
C LEU A 8 -30.01 37.23 -27.71
N LEU A 9 -31.12 36.67 -28.17
CA LEU A 9 -31.67 35.41 -27.65
C LEU A 9 -30.99 34.17 -28.23
N LEU A 10 -30.36 34.27 -29.40
CA LEU A 10 -29.58 33.13 -29.97
C LEU A 10 -28.19 32.99 -29.35
N LEU A 11 -27.60 34.05 -28.77
CA LEU A 11 -26.27 33.93 -28.12
C LEU A 11 -26.38 33.34 -26.72
N SER A 12 -27.52 33.40 -26.05
CA SER A 12 -27.72 32.77 -24.74
C SER A 12 -28.01 31.28 -24.76
N ALA A 13 -28.35 30.70 -25.92
CA ALA A 13 -28.63 29.28 -26.09
C ALA A 13 -27.36 28.42 -26.36
N LEU A 14 -26.24 29.07 -26.74
CA LEU A 14 -24.97 28.33 -26.98
C LEU A 14 -24.09 28.14 -25.75
N SER A 15 -24.42 28.74 -24.61
CA SER A 15 -23.62 28.65 -23.38
C SER A 15 -23.97 27.45 -22.47
N ALA A 16 -24.93 26.60 -22.85
CA ALA A 16 -25.48 25.56 -21.98
C ALA A 16 -24.93 24.14 -22.16
N ALA A 17 -23.87 23.95 -22.94
CA ALA A 17 -23.40 22.57 -23.23
C ALA A 17 -21.87 22.41 -23.28
N ALA A 18 -21.13 23.13 -22.48
CA ALA A 18 -19.71 22.81 -22.29
C ALA A 18 -19.50 22.02 -20.99
N HIS A 19 -20.26 20.94 -20.78
CA HIS A 19 -19.75 19.85 -19.98
C HIS A 19 -18.64 19.21 -20.84
N ALA A 20 -17.41 19.51 -20.54
CA ALA A 20 -16.26 18.84 -21.13
C ALA A 20 -16.28 17.39 -20.64
N ALA A 21 -17.09 16.56 -21.32
CA ALA A 21 -17.04 15.13 -21.10
C ALA A 21 -15.59 14.67 -21.24
N THR A 22 -15.15 13.82 -20.33
CA THR A 22 -13.81 13.20 -20.41
C THR A 22 -13.58 12.66 -21.83
N PRO A 23 -12.43 12.95 -22.48
CA PRO A 23 -12.17 12.46 -23.80
C PRO A 23 -12.35 10.94 -23.89
N PRO A 24 -12.92 10.39 -24.96
CA PRO A 24 -13.07 8.94 -25.11
C PRO A 24 -11.70 8.27 -24.97
N ASN A 25 -11.63 7.12 -24.30
CA ASN A 25 -10.40 6.39 -23.96
C ASN A 25 -9.50 7.05 -22.90
N THR A 26 -9.97 8.08 -22.21
CA THR A 26 -9.31 8.66 -21.04
C THR A 26 -10.12 8.36 -19.78
N LEU A 27 -9.44 8.00 -18.69
CA LEU A 27 -10.03 7.84 -17.37
C LEU A 27 -9.51 8.96 -16.47
N VAL A 28 -10.41 9.71 -15.85
CA VAL A 28 -10.07 10.75 -14.87
C VAL A 28 -10.36 10.23 -13.47
N VAL A 29 -9.31 10.18 -12.64
CA VAL A 29 -9.36 9.74 -11.24
C VAL A 29 -9.11 10.94 -10.34
N ALA A 30 -10.02 11.24 -9.43
CA ALA A 30 -9.86 12.26 -8.40
C ALA A 30 -9.46 11.58 -7.07
N GLN A 31 -8.27 11.89 -6.56
CA GLN A 31 -7.77 11.41 -5.27
C GLN A 31 -6.78 12.42 -4.66
N GLY A 32 -6.39 12.25 -3.38
CA GLY A 32 -5.27 12.99 -2.81
C GLY A 32 -3.94 12.42 -3.32
N LEU A 33 -2.97 13.28 -3.63
CA LEU A 33 -1.62 12.89 -4.05
C LEU A 33 -0.54 13.57 -3.19
N ASP A 34 -0.94 14.30 -2.15
CA ASP A 34 -0.02 15.08 -1.32
C ASP A 34 0.89 14.22 -0.43
N ASP A 35 0.55 12.96 -0.24
CA ASP A 35 1.34 11.97 0.49
C ASP A 35 2.47 11.35 -0.35
N ILE A 36 2.50 11.54 -1.68
CA ILE A 36 3.49 10.92 -2.54
C ILE A 36 4.88 11.52 -2.29
N VAL A 37 5.78 10.70 -1.76
CA VAL A 37 7.21 11.02 -1.62
C VAL A 37 7.98 10.56 -2.85
N SER A 38 7.62 9.38 -3.39
CA SER A 38 8.32 8.77 -4.51
C SER A 38 7.41 7.83 -5.30
N LEU A 39 7.64 7.72 -6.62
CA LEU A 39 7.06 6.68 -7.47
C LEU A 39 8.09 5.59 -7.84
N ASP A 40 9.30 5.67 -7.29
CA ASP A 40 10.28 4.58 -7.33
C ASP A 40 9.79 3.41 -6.45
N PRO A 41 9.62 2.18 -6.99
CA PRO A 41 9.20 1.03 -6.19
C PRO A 41 10.08 0.75 -4.97
N ALA A 42 11.38 1.08 -5.03
CA ALA A 42 12.31 0.89 -3.91
C ALA A 42 12.08 1.88 -2.75
N GLU A 43 11.34 2.96 -2.97
CA GLU A 43 11.08 4.00 -1.96
C GLU A 43 9.59 4.24 -1.71
N ALA A 44 8.71 3.89 -2.67
CA ALA A 44 7.27 4.11 -2.61
C ALA A 44 6.64 3.34 -1.44
N ASN A 45 6.15 4.04 -0.44
CA ASN A 45 5.56 3.47 0.77
C ASN A 45 4.27 4.15 1.22
N GLU A 46 3.96 5.32 0.68
CA GLU A 46 2.73 6.05 0.94
C GLU A 46 1.56 5.43 0.19
N LEU A 47 0.34 5.63 0.68
CA LEU A 47 -0.86 5.00 0.13
C LEU A 47 -1.04 5.32 -1.36
N SER A 48 -0.93 6.59 -1.74
CA SER A 48 -1.09 7.02 -3.15
C SER A 48 0.02 6.49 -4.05
N SER A 49 1.26 6.38 -3.54
CA SER A 49 2.38 5.75 -4.24
C SER A 49 2.11 4.26 -4.48
N ILE A 50 1.77 3.51 -3.42
CA ILE A 50 1.46 2.07 -3.49
C ILE A 50 0.29 1.77 -4.44
N GLN A 51 -0.69 2.67 -4.53
CA GLN A 51 -1.82 2.54 -5.45
C GLN A 51 -1.45 2.83 -6.91
N THR A 52 -0.44 3.66 -7.15
CA THR A 52 -0.01 4.07 -8.50
C THR A 52 1.03 3.12 -9.09
N VAL A 53 2.01 2.70 -8.29
CA VAL A 53 3.13 1.83 -8.70
C VAL A 53 2.70 0.57 -9.45
N PRO A 54 1.65 -0.18 -9.06
CA PRO A 54 1.20 -1.38 -9.79
C PRO A 54 0.70 -1.12 -11.22
N SER A 55 0.34 0.12 -11.55
CA SER A 55 -0.01 0.48 -12.93
C SER A 55 1.23 0.64 -13.80
N LEU A 56 2.36 1.03 -13.22
CA LEU A 56 3.63 1.34 -13.89
C LEU A 56 4.58 0.14 -13.95
N TYR A 57 4.53 -0.71 -12.92
CA TYR A 57 5.50 -1.78 -12.73
C TYR A 57 4.81 -3.12 -12.50
N GLN A 58 5.46 -4.18 -12.93
CA GLN A 58 5.07 -5.54 -12.62
C GLN A 58 6.12 -6.23 -11.75
N ARG A 59 5.70 -7.29 -11.09
CA ARG A 59 6.50 -8.16 -10.23
C ARG A 59 6.62 -9.55 -10.88
N LEU A 60 7.45 -10.39 -10.35
CA LEU A 60 7.53 -11.78 -10.80
C LEU A 60 6.20 -12.50 -10.61
N VAL A 61 5.57 -12.26 -9.48
CA VAL A 61 4.32 -12.89 -9.04
C VAL A 61 3.38 -11.86 -8.40
N GLN A 62 2.09 -12.17 -8.29
CA GLN A 62 1.11 -11.34 -7.59
C GLN A 62 0.00 -12.19 -6.96
N PRO A 63 -0.77 -11.66 -6.01
CA PRO A 63 -2.00 -12.29 -5.57
C PRO A 63 -3.02 -12.37 -6.72
N ASP A 64 -3.76 -13.47 -6.79
CA ASP A 64 -4.90 -13.61 -7.71
C ASP A 64 -6.00 -12.61 -7.34
N ARG A 65 -6.62 -12.00 -8.35
CA ARG A 65 -7.64 -10.96 -8.14
C ARG A 65 -8.91 -11.48 -7.45
N ASN A 66 -9.24 -12.74 -7.69
CA ASN A 66 -10.48 -13.35 -7.17
C ASN A 66 -10.21 -14.15 -5.89
N ASN A 67 -8.97 -14.59 -5.69
CA ASN A 67 -8.52 -15.30 -4.49
C ASN A 67 -7.15 -14.78 -4.05
N PRO A 68 -7.09 -13.72 -3.24
CA PRO A 68 -5.82 -13.10 -2.83
C PRO A 68 -4.86 -14.00 -2.04
N GLU A 69 -5.34 -15.13 -1.50
CA GLU A 69 -4.50 -16.12 -0.84
C GLU A 69 -3.63 -16.93 -1.84
N LYS A 70 -4.05 -16.95 -3.11
CA LYS A 70 -3.34 -17.63 -4.19
C LYS A 70 -2.39 -16.68 -4.89
N ILE A 71 -1.11 -17.04 -4.96
CA ILE A 71 -0.12 -16.33 -5.77
C ILE A 71 -0.13 -16.88 -7.19
N VAL A 72 -0.11 -15.97 -8.17
CA VAL A 72 -0.10 -16.28 -9.60
C VAL A 72 1.08 -15.60 -10.30
N PRO A 73 1.61 -16.19 -11.39
CA PRO A 73 2.74 -15.63 -12.13
C PRO A 73 2.31 -14.39 -12.95
N ILE A 74 3.21 -13.40 -13.06
CA ILE A 74 3.07 -12.21 -13.92
C ILE A 74 4.23 -12.11 -14.89
N LEU A 75 5.43 -11.72 -14.41
CA LEU A 75 6.66 -11.73 -15.22
C LEU A 75 7.34 -13.11 -15.20
N ALA A 76 7.16 -13.85 -14.12
CA ALA A 76 7.50 -15.28 -14.13
C ALA A 76 6.55 -16.04 -15.07
N GLU A 77 7.08 -17.01 -15.80
CA GLU A 77 6.31 -18.07 -16.47
C GLU A 77 5.93 -19.14 -15.44
N SER A 78 6.91 -19.55 -14.64
CA SER A 78 6.78 -20.56 -13.60
C SER A 78 7.87 -20.39 -12.53
N TRP A 79 7.72 -21.12 -11.43
CA TRP A 79 8.77 -21.23 -10.40
C TRP A 79 8.78 -22.61 -9.78
N GLN A 80 9.94 -22.99 -9.27
CA GLN A 80 10.14 -24.19 -8.47
C GLN A 80 10.80 -23.81 -7.15
N ALA A 81 10.23 -24.27 -6.05
CA ALA A 81 10.74 -24.04 -4.71
C ALA A 81 11.52 -25.26 -4.21
N ASP A 82 12.65 -25.02 -3.61
CA ASP A 82 13.35 -25.98 -2.77
C ASP A 82 13.37 -25.45 -1.33
N PRO A 83 12.48 -25.97 -0.45
CA PRO A 83 12.41 -25.53 0.93
C PRO A 83 13.68 -25.86 1.75
N ALA A 84 14.38 -26.96 1.43
CA ALA A 84 15.58 -27.37 2.14
C ALA A 84 16.77 -26.47 1.82
N ALA A 85 16.92 -26.11 0.53
CA ALA A 85 17.93 -25.17 0.07
C ALA A 85 17.53 -23.71 0.27
N LYS A 86 16.28 -23.42 0.69
CA LYS A 86 15.72 -22.08 0.79
C LYS A 86 15.87 -21.29 -0.52
N THR A 87 15.48 -21.90 -1.64
CA THR A 87 15.61 -21.31 -2.97
C THR A 87 14.30 -21.32 -3.74
N LEU A 88 14.16 -20.33 -4.63
CA LEU A 88 13.19 -20.29 -5.71
C LEU A 88 13.94 -20.20 -7.04
N THR A 89 13.80 -21.22 -7.88
CA THR A 89 14.22 -21.15 -9.28
C THR A 89 13.04 -20.60 -10.09
N ILE A 90 13.24 -19.48 -10.75
CA ILE A 90 12.19 -18.74 -11.45
C ILE A 90 12.54 -18.72 -12.94
N LYS A 91 11.58 -19.13 -13.77
CA LYS A 91 11.64 -18.99 -15.21
C LYS A 91 10.82 -17.75 -15.61
N LEU A 92 11.45 -16.83 -16.33
CA LEU A 92 10.81 -15.61 -16.84
C LEU A 92 10.07 -15.90 -18.15
N LYS A 93 9.02 -15.12 -18.42
CA LYS A 93 8.34 -15.16 -19.71
C LYS A 93 9.28 -14.67 -20.81
N PRO A 94 9.51 -15.46 -21.88
CA PRO A 94 10.50 -15.12 -22.89
C PRO A 94 10.16 -13.86 -23.68
N ASP A 95 8.87 -13.56 -23.84
CA ASP A 95 8.39 -12.41 -24.63
C ASP A 95 8.12 -11.15 -23.79
N ALA A 96 8.41 -11.21 -22.47
CA ALA A 96 8.16 -10.08 -21.59
C ALA A 96 9.09 -8.91 -21.95
N LYS A 97 8.49 -7.71 -22.04
CA LYS A 97 9.19 -6.46 -22.36
C LYS A 97 8.79 -5.35 -21.42
N PHE A 98 9.71 -4.44 -21.20
CA PHE A 98 9.43 -3.17 -20.57
C PHE A 98 8.71 -2.19 -21.52
N ALA A 99 8.18 -1.11 -20.95
CA ALA A 99 7.56 -0.04 -21.75
C ALA A 99 8.55 0.69 -22.67
N SER A 100 9.85 0.58 -22.41
CA SER A 100 10.94 1.03 -23.28
C SER A 100 11.09 0.19 -24.56
N GLY A 101 10.52 -1.03 -24.57
CA GLY A 101 10.73 -2.04 -25.60
C GLY A 101 11.89 -3.00 -25.31
N ASN A 102 12.71 -2.75 -24.31
CA ASN A 102 13.77 -3.65 -23.87
C ASN A 102 13.18 -4.99 -23.40
N PRO A 103 13.80 -6.14 -23.74
CA PRO A 103 13.39 -7.44 -23.19
C PRO A 103 13.69 -7.52 -21.71
N LEU A 104 12.80 -8.19 -20.97
CA LEU A 104 13.02 -8.54 -19.57
C LEU A 104 14.05 -9.66 -19.46
N ARG A 105 15.02 -9.51 -18.60
CA ARG A 105 16.11 -10.47 -18.38
C ARG A 105 16.30 -10.76 -16.89
N PRO A 106 16.96 -11.85 -16.51
CA PRO A 106 17.36 -12.12 -15.13
C PRO A 106 18.17 -10.99 -14.50
N GLU A 107 19.02 -10.30 -15.28
CA GLU A 107 19.81 -9.17 -14.81
C GLU A 107 18.92 -8.02 -14.29
N ASP A 108 17.79 -7.76 -14.94
CA ASP A 108 16.85 -6.73 -14.51
C ASP A 108 16.22 -7.06 -13.15
N VAL A 109 15.96 -8.36 -12.88
CA VAL A 109 15.48 -8.83 -11.58
C VAL A 109 16.55 -8.68 -10.51
N ILE A 110 17.78 -9.13 -10.82
CA ILE A 110 18.94 -9.01 -9.92
C ILE A 110 19.20 -7.53 -9.60
N PHE A 111 19.25 -6.68 -10.62
CA PHE A 111 19.41 -5.24 -10.44
C PHE A 111 18.31 -4.65 -9.53
N SER A 112 17.04 -4.98 -9.80
CA SER A 112 15.90 -4.43 -9.07
C SER A 112 15.93 -4.78 -7.58
N TYR A 113 16.23 -6.03 -7.23
CA TYR A 113 16.27 -6.45 -5.83
C TYR A 113 17.53 -5.96 -5.13
N THR A 114 18.68 -6.00 -5.83
CA THR A 114 19.95 -5.47 -5.28
C THR A 114 19.80 -3.99 -4.95
N ARG A 115 19.26 -3.18 -5.89
CA ARG A 115 19.07 -1.75 -5.65
C ARG A 115 18.09 -1.48 -4.50
N ALA A 116 16.98 -2.20 -4.43
CA ALA A 116 15.97 -2.00 -3.40
C ALA A 116 16.52 -2.28 -1.99
N VAL A 117 17.29 -3.37 -1.83
CA VAL A 117 17.92 -3.75 -0.57
C VAL A 117 19.07 -2.80 -0.22
N THR A 118 19.90 -2.42 -1.21
CA THR A 118 21.08 -1.54 -0.97
C THR A 118 20.68 -0.11 -0.65
N LEU A 119 19.67 0.43 -1.33
CA LEU A 119 19.12 1.75 -1.02
C LEU A 119 18.51 1.81 0.39
N ASN A 120 18.00 0.67 0.87
CA ASN A 120 17.44 0.50 2.20
C ASN A 120 16.46 1.62 2.61
N LYS A 121 15.59 2.02 1.67
CA LYS A 121 14.53 3.01 1.91
C LYS A 121 13.38 2.38 2.71
N SER A 122 12.40 3.20 3.07
CA SER A 122 11.31 2.81 3.98
C SER A 122 10.71 1.40 3.72
N PRO A 123 10.33 0.98 2.50
CA PRO A 123 9.73 -0.33 2.29
C PRO A 123 10.73 -1.51 2.27
N ALA A 124 12.05 -1.25 2.32
CA ALA A 124 13.08 -2.31 2.20
C ALA A 124 12.96 -3.37 3.30
N PHE A 125 12.42 -3.01 4.47
CA PHE A 125 12.20 -3.97 5.55
C PHE A 125 11.40 -5.21 5.11
N ILE A 126 10.55 -5.08 4.08
CA ILE A 126 9.75 -6.19 3.54
C ILE A 126 10.66 -7.24 2.89
N LEU A 127 11.62 -6.80 2.06
CA LEU A 127 12.60 -7.70 1.44
C LEU A 127 13.61 -8.22 2.47
N ASN A 128 13.95 -7.41 3.46
CA ASN A 128 14.89 -7.79 4.53
C ASN A 128 14.37 -8.96 5.39
N VAL A 129 13.04 -9.23 5.40
CA VAL A 129 12.47 -10.45 6.02
C VAL A 129 13.04 -11.73 5.43
N LEU A 130 13.51 -11.70 4.17
CA LEU A 130 14.20 -12.82 3.52
C LEU A 130 15.64 -13.02 4.04
N GLY A 131 16.12 -12.15 4.92
CA GLY A 131 17.51 -12.11 5.37
C GLY A 131 18.44 -11.43 4.35
N TRP A 132 17.86 -10.74 3.37
CA TRP A 132 18.62 -9.94 2.42
C TRP A 132 19.07 -8.63 3.05
N GLN A 133 20.35 -8.34 2.91
CA GLN A 133 21.01 -7.15 3.42
C GLN A 133 21.96 -6.59 2.35
N PRO A 134 22.37 -5.30 2.42
CA PRO A 134 23.26 -4.71 1.44
C PRO A 134 24.59 -5.46 1.24
N ASP A 135 25.10 -6.11 2.27
CA ASP A 135 26.36 -6.84 2.27
C ASP A 135 26.25 -8.27 1.69
N ASN A 136 25.06 -8.85 1.61
CA ASN A 136 24.88 -10.22 1.17
C ASN A 136 24.03 -10.39 -0.08
N ILE A 137 23.19 -9.43 -0.45
CA ILE A 137 22.19 -9.56 -1.53
C ILE A 137 22.78 -10.05 -2.85
N ALA A 138 23.97 -9.61 -3.21
CA ALA A 138 24.63 -9.98 -4.45
C ALA A 138 24.88 -11.50 -4.56
N SER A 139 25.12 -12.18 -3.43
CA SER A 139 25.32 -13.64 -3.39
C SER A 139 24.02 -14.45 -3.36
N GLN A 140 22.88 -13.80 -3.05
CA GLN A 140 21.58 -14.45 -2.95
C GLN A 140 20.85 -14.58 -4.29
N LEU A 141 21.29 -13.86 -5.30
CA LEU A 141 20.64 -13.76 -6.61
C LEU A 141 21.57 -14.29 -7.69
N LYS A 142 21.17 -15.32 -8.42
CA LYS A 142 22.04 -15.94 -9.41
C LYS A 142 21.30 -16.15 -10.74
N LYS A 143 21.85 -15.60 -11.82
CA LYS A 143 21.44 -15.95 -13.18
C LYS A 143 21.88 -17.39 -13.47
N ILE A 144 20.99 -18.18 -14.07
CA ILE A 144 21.26 -19.54 -14.55
C ILE A 144 21.43 -19.52 -16.07
N ASP A 145 20.46 -18.92 -16.78
CA ASP A 145 20.49 -18.73 -18.22
C ASP A 145 19.77 -17.41 -18.58
N ASP A 146 19.46 -17.19 -19.85
CA ASP A 146 18.88 -15.93 -20.32
C ASP A 146 17.43 -15.69 -19.88
N HIS A 147 16.75 -16.70 -19.35
CA HIS A 147 15.38 -16.60 -18.85
C HIS A 147 15.18 -17.19 -17.46
N THR A 148 16.25 -17.73 -16.84
CA THR A 148 16.15 -18.43 -15.57
C THR A 148 17.09 -17.82 -14.55
N LEU A 149 16.57 -17.60 -13.33
CA LEU A 149 17.38 -17.19 -12.19
C LEU A 149 16.96 -17.95 -10.92
N THR A 150 17.89 -18.02 -9.98
CA THR A 150 17.62 -18.54 -8.64
C THR A 150 17.72 -17.42 -7.62
N LEU A 151 16.73 -17.37 -6.74
CA LEU A 151 16.70 -16.54 -5.57
C LEU A 151 16.90 -17.42 -4.34
N HIS A 152 17.85 -17.07 -3.49
CA HIS A 152 18.10 -17.75 -2.22
C HIS A 152 17.79 -16.79 -1.08
N TRP A 153 17.32 -17.31 0.05
CA TRP A 153 17.12 -16.52 1.28
C TRP A 153 17.73 -17.22 2.49
N THR A 154 18.20 -16.42 3.45
CA THR A 154 18.88 -16.93 4.65
C THR A 154 17.95 -17.05 5.85
N ALA A 155 16.87 -16.31 5.89
CA ALA A 155 15.90 -16.31 6.99
C ALA A 155 15.15 -17.65 7.09
N ASP A 156 14.56 -17.89 8.26
CA ASP A 156 13.73 -19.09 8.47
C ASP A 156 12.27 -18.79 8.10
N VAL A 157 12.04 -18.64 6.80
CA VAL A 157 10.71 -18.40 6.22
C VAL A 157 10.40 -19.47 5.16
N SER A 158 9.11 -19.81 5.04
CA SER A 158 8.68 -20.79 4.03
C SER A 158 8.69 -20.17 2.62
N PRO A 159 8.75 -21.00 1.55
CA PRO A 159 8.62 -20.53 0.18
C PRO A 159 7.33 -19.73 -0.08
N ALA A 160 6.24 -20.08 0.59
CA ALA A 160 4.98 -19.34 0.49
C ALA A 160 5.11 -17.91 1.03
N VAL A 161 5.83 -17.71 2.13
CA VAL A 161 6.13 -16.39 2.67
C VAL A 161 7.05 -15.63 1.71
N ALA A 162 8.09 -16.28 1.17
CA ALA A 162 8.97 -15.66 0.17
C ALA A 162 8.18 -15.17 -1.06
N LEU A 163 7.28 -16.00 -1.62
CA LEU A 163 6.42 -15.61 -2.74
C LEU A 163 5.50 -14.43 -2.40
N ASN A 164 4.94 -14.40 -1.18
CA ASN A 164 4.13 -13.26 -0.73
C ASN A 164 4.96 -11.97 -0.65
N ILE A 165 6.18 -12.04 -0.14
CA ILE A 165 7.12 -10.91 -0.12
C ILE A 165 7.41 -10.42 -1.54
N LEU A 166 7.72 -11.34 -2.46
CA LEU A 166 7.99 -11.04 -3.87
C LEU A 166 6.75 -10.55 -4.65
N SER A 167 5.57 -10.67 -4.07
CA SER A 167 4.33 -10.11 -4.63
C SER A 167 4.04 -8.68 -4.19
N THR A 168 4.85 -8.09 -3.32
CA THR A 168 4.66 -6.72 -2.80
C THR A 168 5.20 -5.65 -3.77
N PRO A 169 4.74 -4.39 -3.70
CA PRO A 169 5.16 -3.32 -4.61
C PRO A 169 6.67 -3.08 -4.65
N ILE A 170 7.39 -3.21 -3.53
CA ILE A 170 8.85 -3.05 -3.53
C ILE A 170 9.58 -4.09 -4.40
N ALA A 171 8.97 -5.26 -4.60
CA ALA A 171 9.54 -6.31 -5.46
C ALA A 171 9.23 -6.09 -6.96
N SER A 172 8.85 -4.89 -7.36
CA SER A 172 8.66 -4.51 -8.77
C SER A 172 9.99 -4.53 -9.53
N ILE A 173 9.92 -4.96 -10.80
CA ILE A 173 11.10 -5.05 -11.66
C ILE A 173 11.21 -3.78 -12.49
N VAL A 174 12.40 -3.19 -12.50
CA VAL A 174 12.75 -2.00 -13.28
C VAL A 174 13.71 -2.38 -14.42
N ASP A 175 13.63 -1.67 -15.53
CA ASP A 175 14.51 -1.80 -16.68
C ASP A 175 15.90 -1.26 -16.33
N GLU A 176 16.85 -2.14 -16.07
CA GLU A 176 18.24 -1.78 -15.75
C GLU A 176 18.86 -0.87 -16.82
N LYS A 177 18.65 -1.20 -18.10
CA LYS A 177 19.23 -0.44 -19.23
C LYS A 177 18.74 1.00 -19.28
N GLN A 178 17.53 1.26 -18.78
CA GLN A 178 16.97 2.60 -18.71
C GLN A 178 17.34 3.31 -17.41
N VAL A 179 17.45 2.60 -16.30
CA VAL A 179 17.69 3.18 -14.97
C VAL A 179 19.17 3.44 -14.70
N ALA A 180 20.05 2.47 -14.99
CA ALA A 180 21.45 2.57 -14.66
C ALA A 180 22.18 3.80 -15.25
N PRO A 181 21.91 4.22 -16.53
CA PRO A 181 22.52 5.43 -17.07
C PRO A 181 22.10 6.74 -16.38
N ASN A 182 20.98 6.71 -15.66
CA ASN A 182 20.44 7.86 -14.92
C ASN A 182 20.83 7.85 -13.43
N ALA A 183 21.59 6.85 -12.98
CA ALA A 183 22.09 6.78 -11.61
C ALA A 183 23.13 7.87 -11.34
N LYS A 184 23.05 8.49 -10.16
CA LYS A 184 23.99 9.52 -9.69
C LYS A 184 24.43 9.18 -8.27
N ASN A 185 25.70 9.40 -7.96
CA ASN A 185 26.21 9.24 -6.59
C ASN A 185 25.86 7.88 -5.95
N ASN A 186 25.88 6.80 -6.72
CA ASN A 186 25.48 5.44 -6.28
C ASN A 186 24.03 5.33 -5.79
N ASP A 187 23.11 6.17 -6.27
CA ASP A 187 21.70 6.13 -5.93
C ASP A 187 20.89 5.08 -6.72
N PHE A 188 21.54 4.29 -7.56
CA PHE A 188 20.90 3.29 -8.43
C PHE A 188 19.69 3.84 -9.22
N GLY A 189 19.75 5.13 -9.60
CA GLY A 189 18.69 5.82 -10.33
C GLY A 189 17.44 6.15 -9.49
N ASN A 190 17.55 6.18 -8.16
CA ASN A 190 16.43 6.50 -7.27
C ASN A 190 15.86 7.88 -7.53
N ASP A 191 16.70 8.92 -7.60
CA ASP A 191 16.22 10.29 -7.85
C ASP A 191 15.52 10.43 -9.20
N TRP A 192 16.02 9.75 -10.21
CA TRP A 192 15.39 9.77 -11.53
C TRP A 192 14.02 9.08 -11.51
N LEU A 193 13.90 7.91 -10.86
CA LEU A 193 12.66 7.13 -10.77
C LEU A 193 11.57 7.79 -9.91
N LYS A 194 11.90 8.78 -9.08
CA LYS A 194 10.87 9.57 -8.38
C LYS A 194 9.92 10.25 -9.35
N MET A 195 10.42 10.66 -10.51
CA MET A 195 9.71 11.47 -11.50
C MET A 195 9.51 10.75 -12.85
N HIS A 196 10.07 9.54 -13.02
CA HIS A 196 10.01 8.75 -14.25
C HIS A 196 9.61 7.31 -13.96
N SER A 197 9.18 6.59 -14.96
CA SER A 197 8.90 5.16 -14.85
C SER A 197 9.71 4.34 -15.82
N ALA A 198 10.23 3.21 -15.36
CA ALA A 198 11.00 2.25 -16.14
C ALA A 198 10.48 0.82 -15.90
N GLY A 199 9.18 0.64 -15.97
CA GLY A 199 8.53 -0.64 -15.70
C GLY A 199 7.93 -1.31 -16.91
N SER A 200 7.27 -2.43 -16.68
CA SER A 200 6.54 -3.24 -17.66
C SER A 200 5.02 -3.21 -17.43
N GLY A 201 4.52 -2.31 -16.58
CA GLY A 201 3.11 -2.22 -16.22
C GLY A 201 2.18 -2.01 -17.40
N ALA A 202 0.88 -2.05 -17.14
CA ALA A 202 -0.13 -1.76 -18.16
C ALA A 202 -0.04 -0.32 -18.67
N TYR A 203 0.54 0.56 -17.90
CA TYR A 203 0.76 1.97 -18.22
C TYR A 203 2.22 2.36 -17.99
N LYS A 204 2.67 3.40 -18.69
CA LYS A 204 3.89 4.15 -18.41
C LYS A 204 3.54 5.56 -17.96
N MET A 205 4.38 6.17 -17.17
CA MET A 205 4.19 7.54 -16.72
C MET A 205 4.58 8.49 -17.85
N ARG A 206 3.64 9.33 -18.28
CA ARG A 206 3.89 10.39 -19.25
C ARG A 206 4.33 11.68 -18.57
N VAL A 207 3.64 12.05 -17.49
CA VAL A 207 3.91 13.26 -16.70
C VAL A 207 3.59 12.98 -15.24
N TYR A 208 4.46 13.44 -14.35
CA TYR A 208 4.14 13.63 -12.94
C TYR A 208 4.43 15.08 -12.57
N GLN A 209 3.39 15.78 -12.15
CA GLN A 209 3.47 17.11 -11.57
C GLN A 209 3.10 17.00 -10.10
N PRO A 210 4.08 17.06 -9.16
CA PRO A 210 3.82 16.97 -7.73
C PRO A 210 2.70 17.92 -7.29
N HIS A 211 1.82 17.43 -6.42
CA HIS A 211 0.65 18.15 -5.92
C HIS A 211 -0.38 18.59 -6.96
N GLN A 212 -0.26 18.17 -8.22
CA GLN A 212 -1.20 18.52 -9.28
C GLN A 212 -1.83 17.30 -9.95
N ALA A 213 -1.01 16.50 -10.64
CA ALA A 213 -1.52 15.35 -11.36
C ALA A 213 -0.43 14.35 -11.75
N ILE A 214 -0.88 13.11 -12.00
CA ILE A 214 -0.10 12.08 -12.70
C ILE A 214 -0.86 11.73 -13.98
N VAL A 215 -0.16 11.76 -15.11
CA VAL A 215 -0.71 11.33 -16.41
C VAL A 215 -0.02 10.03 -16.82
N LEU A 216 -0.82 9.00 -17.00
CA LEU A 216 -0.40 7.68 -17.44
C LEU A 216 -0.85 7.45 -18.87
N GLU A 217 0.01 6.81 -19.66
CA GLU A 217 -0.24 6.41 -21.05
C GLU A 217 -0.18 4.88 -21.15
N ALA A 218 -1.09 4.30 -21.95
CA ALA A 218 -1.15 2.86 -22.15
C ALA A 218 0.18 2.31 -22.70
N ASN A 219 0.67 1.25 -22.05
CA ASN A 219 1.82 0.50 -22.52
C ASN A 219 1.37 -0.59 -23.52
N ALA A 220 1.63 -0.37 -24.81
CA ALA A 220 1.29 -1.33 -25.85
C ALA A 220 2.10 -2.64 -25.74
N SER A 221 3.29 -2.59 -25.11
CA SER A 221 4.19 -3.73 -24.92
C SER A 221 3.97 -4.45 -23.60
N SER A 222 2.89 -4.13 -22.84
CA SER A 222 2.65 -4.76 -21.56
C SER A 222 2.52 -6.28 -21.68
N PRO A 223 3.27 -7.08 -20.90
CA PRO A 223 3.19 -8.54 -20.88
C PRO A 223 1.81 -9.11 -20.52
N THR A 224 0.93 -8.28 -19.99
CA THR A 224 -0.47 -8.65 -19.67
C THR A 224 -1.47 -8.17 -20.72
N GLY A 225 -0.98 -7.65 -21.84
CA GLY A 225 -1.78 -7.09 -22.93
C GLY A 225 -2.01 -5.58 -22.82
N ALA A 226 -2.25 -4.94 -23.95
CA ALA A 226 -2.52 -3.51 -24.00
C ALA A 226 -3.86 -3.16 -23.35
N PRO A 227 -3.92 -2.15 -22.46
CA PRO A 227 -5.17 -1.76 -21.82
C PRO A 227 -6.12 -1.08 -22.81
N LYS A 228 -7.43 -1.22 -22.59
CA LYS A 228 -8.46 -0.57 -23.42
C LYS A 228 -8.45 0.94 -23.24
N ILE A 229 -8.31 1.43 -22.01
CA ILE A 229 -8.17 2.86 -21.70
C ILE A 229 -6.77 3.32 -22.11
N LYS A 230 -6.69 4.35 -22.94
CA LYS A 230 -5.41 4.81 -23.52
C LYS A 230 -4.66 5.78 -22.60
N SER A 231 -5.38 6.52 -21.78
CA SER A 231 -4.80 7.47 -20.83
C SER A 231 -5.53 7.45 -19.51
N ILE A 232 -4.79 7.62 -18.40
CA ILE A 232 -5.34 7.85 -17.08
C ILE A 232 -4.78 9.18 -16.58
N ILE A 233 -5.67 10.06 -16.13
CA ILE A 233 -5.31 11.32 -15.48
C ILE A 233 -5.71 11.20 -14.02
N ILE A 234 -4.73 11.13 -13.12
CA ILE A 234 -4.96 11.13 -11.68
C ILE A 234 -4.79 12.57 -11.21
N LYS A 235 -5.90 13.23 -10.89
CA LYS A 235 -5.90 14.63 -10.42
C LYS A 235 -5.71 14.66 -8.91
N ASN A 236 -4.85 15.56 -8.43
CA ASN A 236 -4.76 15.84 -7.00
C ASN A 236 -5.98 16.66 -6.55
N VAL A 237 -6.81 16.06 -5.73
CA VAL A 237 -7.99 16.70 -5.12
C VAL A 237 -8.00 16.29 -3.64
N PRO A 238 -7.28 17.01 -2.76
CA PRO A 238 -7.12 16.64 -1.36
C PRO A 238 -8.42 16.56 -0.57
N ASP A 239 -9.39 17.45 -0.86
CA ASP A 239 -10.65 17.49 -0.14
C ASP A 239 -11.65 16.43 -0.65
N PRO A 240 -12.16 15.52 0.22
CA PRO A 240 -13.14 14.51 -0.15
C PRO A 240 -14.48 15.05 -0.67
N ALA A 241 -14.92 16.22 -0.18
CA ALA A 241 -16.18 16.82 -0.65
C ALA A 241 -16.03 17.33 -2.09
N SER A 242 -14.88 17.89 -2.43
CA SER A 242 -14.54 18.29 -3.79
C SER A 242 -14.46 17.07 -4.73
N ARG A 243 -13.86 15.95 -4.30
CA ARG A 243 -13.88 14.69 -5.08
C ARG A 243 -15.29 14.19 -5.34
N ARG A 244 -16.18 14.29 -4.34
CA ARG A 244 -17.59 13.94 -4.50
C ARG A 244 -18.28 14.84 -5.54
N LEU A 245 -18.02 16.14 -5.54
CA LEU A 245 -18.61 17.06 -6.53
C LEU A 245 -18.15 16.74 -7.95
N LEU A 246 -16.87 16.46 -8.16
CA LEU A 246 -16.34 16.10 -9.49
C LEU A 246 -17.01 14.86 -10.07
N ILE A 247 -17.23 13.81 -9.25
CA ILE A 247 -17.92 12.60 -9.74
C ILE A 247 -19.41 12.87 -10.02
N GLN A 248 -20.07 13.75 -9.25
CA GLN A 248 -21.47 14.12 -9.48
C GLN A 248 -21.66 14.96 -10.73
N GLN A 249 -20.67 15.76 -11.10
CA GLN A 249 -20.67 16.63 -12.29
C GLN A 249 -20.21 15.92 -13.55
N GLY A 250 -19.59 14.74 -13.42
CA GLY A 250 -19.00 14.02 -14.55
C GLY A 250 -17.60 14.52 -14.95
N ASP A 251 -16.97 15.37 -14.13
CA ASP A 251 -15.60 15.88 -14.35
C ASP A 251 -14.52 14.89 -13.88
N ALA A 252 -14.93 13.84 -13.19
CA ALA A 252 -14.13 12.68 -12.87
C ALA A 252 -14.95 11.39 -13.08
N ASP A 253 -14.28 10.34 -13.55
CA ASP A 253 -14.87 9.01 -13.74
C ASP A 253 -14.77 8.17 -12.47
N VAL A 254 -13.76 8.44 -11.65
CA VAL A 254 -13.51 7.74 -10.38
C VAL A 254 -13.15 8.76 -9.30
N ALA A 255 -13.83 8.68 -8.17
CA ALA A 255 -13.44 9.38 -6.94
C ALA A 255 -13.04 8.35 -5.88
N ARG A 256 -11.82 8.47 -5.33
CA ARG A 256 -11.27 7.53 -4.35
C ARG A 256 -11.24 8.13 -2.95
N ASP A 257 -11.15 7.27 -1.95
CA ASP A 257 -10.91 7.63 -0.55
C ASP A 257 -11.94 8.65 -0.02
N LEU A 258 -13.21 8.40 -0.34
CA LEU A 258 -14.33 9.19 0.14
C LEU A 258 -14.70 8.76 1.57
N GLY A 259 -14.93 9.72 2.44
CA GLY A 259 -15.43 9.46 3.78
C GLY A 259 -16.91 9.02 3.79
N ALA A 260 -17.36 8.51 4.93
CA ALA A 260 -18.69 7.94 5.11
C ALA A 260 -19.83 8.90 4.71
N ASP A 261 -19.68 10.19 4.96
CA ASP A 261 -20.70 11.21 4.62
C ASP A 261 -20.78 11.43 3.10
N GLN A 262 -19.63 11.48 2.42
CA GLN A 262 -19.57 11.63 0.97
C GLN A 262 -20.15 10.41 0.26
N ILE A 263 -19.86 9.19 0.76
CA ILE A 263 -20.41 7.96 0.23
C ILE A 263 -21.92 7.91 0.42
N ALA A 264 -22.42 8.23 1.62
CA ALA A 264 -23.86 8.29 1.88
C ALA A 264 -24.58 9.26 0.94
N ALA A 265 -23.97 10.40 0.61
CA ALA A 265 -24.51 11.39 -0.31
C ALA A 265 -24.51 10.94 -1.78
N LEU A 266 -23.77 9.89 -2.15
CA LEU A 266 -23.67 9.32 -3.49
C LEU A 266 -24.52 8.06 -3.70
N GLN A 267 -24.97 7.41 -2.63
CA GLN A 267 -25.55 6.06 -2.66
C GLN A 267 -26.71 5.93 -3.65
N ASP A 268 -27.55 6.94 -3.74
CA ASP A 268 -28.76 6.92 -4.59
C ASP A 268 -28.69 7.92 -5.76
N LYS A 269 -27.49 8.36 -6.13
CA LYS A 269 -27.33 9.30 -7.23
C LYS A 269 -27.37 8.58 -8.59
N PRO A 270 -28.25 8.97 -9.51
CA PRO A 270 -28.26 8.43 -10.86
C PRO A 270 -26.92 8.57 -11.54
N GLY A 271 -26.46 7.53 -12.25
CA GLY A 271 -25.20 7.54 -12.98
C GLY A 271 -23.95 7.33 -12.13
N VAL A 272 -24.07 7.27 -10.79
CA VAL A 272 -22.96 7.02 -9.87
C VAL A 272 -23.09 5.64 -9.26
N LYS A 273 -22.01 4.86 -9.29
CA LYS A 273 -21.92 3.55 -8.64
C LYS A 273 -20.92 3.60 -7.49
N VAL A 274 -21.39 3.36 -6.28
CA VAL A 274 -20.52 3.19 -5.12
C VAL A 274 -20.04 1.75 -5.05
N LEU A 275 -18.72 1.57 -4.99
CA LEU A 275 -18.07 0.27 -4.83
C LEU A 275 -17.36 0.22 -3.48
N SER A 276 -17.70 -0.75 -2.66
CA SER A 276 -16.98 -1.08 -1.43
C SER A 276 -16.13 -2.32 -1.67
N ILE A 277 -14.83 -2.16 -1.50
CA ILE A 277 -13.86 -3.25 -1.71
C ILE A 277 -13.24 -3.57 -0.35
N PRO A 278 -13.33 -4.83 0.13
CA PRO A 278 -12.65 -5.24 1.34
C PRO A 278 -11.15 -4.96 1.24
N SER A 279 -10.59 -4.29 2.25
CA SER A 279 -9.18 -3.97 2.36
C SER A 279 -8.57 -4.60 3.60
N ALA A 280 -7.29 -4.96 3.53
CA ALA A 280 -6.49 -5.34 4.68
C ALA A 280 -5.91 -4.13 5.45
N GLU A 281 -6.28 -2.93 5.05
CA GLU A 281 -5.88 -1.70 5.72
C GLU A 281 -6.38 -1.65 7.15
N GLN A 282 -5.51 -1.24 8.07
CA GLN A 282 -5.82 -1.13 9.50
C GLN A 282 -5.51 0.28 9.98
N ASN A 283 -6.50 0.92 10.57
CA ASN A 283 -6.31 2.17 11.31
C ASN A 283 -6.03 1.84 12.77
N TYR A 284 -4.94 2.37 13.31
CA TYR A 284 -4.51 2.11 14.68
C TYR A 284 -3.94 3.36 15.34
N LEU A 285 -4.00 3.39 16.66
CA LEU A 285 -3.36 4.41 17.50
C LEU A 285 -2.05 3.87 18.05
N VAL A 286 -0.95 4.58 17.79
CA VAL A 286 0.39 4.21 18.28
C VAL A 286 0.88 5.25 19.28
N PHE A 287 1.50 4.78 20.35
CA PHE A 287 2.22 5.64 21.29
C PHE A 287 3.73 5.51 21.03
N ASN A 288 4.42 6.63 20.86
CA ASN A 288 5.88 6.64 20.77
C ASN A 288 6.49 6.41 22.15
N THR A 289 6.72 5.14 22.48
CA THR A 289 7.29 4.73 23.77
C THR A 289 8.79 5.03 23.89
N ALA A 290 9.47 5.35 22.79
CA ALA A 290 10.87 5.76 22.80
C ALA A 290 11.04 7.24 23.21
N ASN A 291 9.94 8.01 23.27
CA ASN A 291 9.99 9.40 23.69
C ASN A 291 10.24 9.53 25.20
N SER A 292 11.45 9.88 25.58
CA SER A 292 11.84 10.06 26.98
C SER A 292 11.24 11.31 27.66
N ALA A 293 10.73 12.27 26.87
CA ALA A 293 10.14 13.51 27.38
C ALA A 293 8.79 13.29 28.07
N ASN A 294 8.10 12.18 27.76
CA ASN A 294 6.81 11.83 28.38
C ASN A 294 6.83 10.40 28.95
N PRO A 295 7.20 10.23 30.24
CA PRO A 295 7.29 8.93 30.86
C PRO A 295 5.95 8.18 30.96
N LEU A 296 4.80 8.86 30.81
CA LEU A 296 3.48 8.20 30.78
C LEU A 296 3.33 7.28 29.58
N LEU A 297 3.99 7.59 28.45
CA LEU A 297 3.94 6.76 27.24
C LEU A 297 4.59 5.38 27.43
N ASN A 298 5.44 5.22 28.44
CA ASN A 298 6.06 3.94 28.81
C ASN A 298 5.32 3.18 29.90
N ASN A 299 4.17 3.69 30.35
CA ASN A 299 3.41 3.09 31.42
C ASN A 299 2.36 2.10 30.90
N PRO A 300 2.45 0.79 31.21
CA PRO A 300 1.46 -0.20 30.79
C PRO A 300 0.02 0.11 31.23
N ALA A 301 -0.15 0.73 32.41
CA ALA A 301 -1.47 1.13 32.90
C ALA A 301 -2.07 2.25 32.03
N PHE A 302 -1.23 3.14 31.47
CA PHE A 302 -1.67 4.15 30.50
C PHE A 302 -2.16 3.50 29.21
N TRP A 303 -1.43 2.53 28.66
CA TRP A 303 -1.84 1.82 27.44
C TRP A 303 -3.15 1.05 27.63
N GLU A 304 -3.30 0.43 28.79
CA GLU A 304 -4.54 -0.27 29.12
C GLU A 304 -5.71 0.71 29.24
N ALA A 305 -5.52 1.84 29.95
CA ALA A 305 -6.53 2.89 30.06
C ALA A 305 -6.91 3.45 28.68
N ALA A 306 -5.93 3.71 27.81
CA ALA A 306 -6.18 4.20 26.47
C ALA A 306 -7.05 3.24 25.64
N ARG A 307 -6.79 1.92 25.72
CA ARG A 307 -7.63 0.90 25.04
C ARG A 307 -9.09 0.94 25.47
N TRP A 308 -9.35 1.25 26.75
CA TRP A 308 -10.70 1.31 27.28
C TRP A 308 -11.39 2.66 27.03
N LEU A 309 -10.62 3.73 26.82
CA LEU A 309 -11.15 5.06 26.52
C LEU A 309 -11.61 5.21 25.07
N VAL A 310 -11.03 4.46 24.15
CA VAL A 310 -11.44 4.50 22.75
C VAL A 310 -12.83 3.87 22.59
N ASP A 311 -13.77 4.65 22.10
CA ASP A 311 -15.12 4.18 21.78
C ASP A 311 -15.16 3.51 20.38
N TYR A 312 -14.64 2.29 20.30
CA TYR A 312 -14.58 1.53 19.06
C TYR A 312 -15.94 1.37 18.38
N GLU A 313 -17.01 1.16 19.16
CA GLU A 313 -18.36 0.97 18.61
C GLU A 313 -18.93 2.28 18.09
N GLY A 314 -18.78 3.37 18.82
CA GLY A 314 -19.20 4.70 18.37
C GLY A 314 -18.45 5.14 17.11
N ILE A 315 -17.14 4.92 17.08
CA ILE A 315 -16.31 5.23 15.89
C ILE A 315 -16.80 4.42 14.69
N THR A 316 -16.92 3.10 14.79
CA THR A 316 -17.26 2.26 13.64
C THR A 316 -18.71 2.44 13.18
N LYS A 317 -19.67 2.60 14.10
CA LYS A 317 -21.08 2.70 13.77
C LYS A 317 -21.52 4.11 13.40
N ASN A 318 -21.06 5.12 14.16
CA ASN A 318 -21.58 6.50 14.01
C ASN A 318 -20.68 7.37 13.14
N LEU A 319 -19.35 7.33 13.35
CA LEU A 319 -18.42 8.15 12.57
C LEU A 319 -18.13 7.53 11.20
N LEU A 320 -17.79 6.25 11.17
CA LEU A 320 -17.39 5.53 9.95
C LEU A 320 -18.58 4.80 9.27
N LYS A 321 -19.78 4.87 9.86
CA LYS A 321 -21.04 4.36 9.29
C LYS A 321 -20.94 2.94 8.71
N GLY A 322 -20.18 2.07 9.38
CA GLY A 322 -19.99 0.67 8.98
C GLY A 322 -18.96 0.41 7.88
N GLN A 323 -18.21 1.43 7.42
CA GLN A 323 -17.12 1.24 6.47
C GLN A 323 -15.94 0.45 7.06
N TYR A 324 -15.80 0.47 8.37
CA TYR A 324 -14.78 -0.25 9.10
C TYR A 324 -15.40 -1.16 10.14
N PHE A 325 -14.75 -2.27 10.41
CA PHE A 325 -15.12 -3.16 11.50
C PHE A 325 -13.99 -3.26 12.52
N ILE A 326 -14.37 -3.55 13.75
CA ILE A 326 -13.39 -3.70 14.85
C ILE A 326 -12.61 -4.99 14.59
N HIS A 327 -11.32 -4.86 14.33
CA HIS A 327 -10.40 -5.98 14.20
C HIS A 327 -9.47 -6.05 15.41
N GLN A 328 -9.16 -7.26 15.85
CA GLN A 328 -8.14 -7.52 16.87
C GLN A 328 -6.89 -8.01 16.17
N SER A 329 -5.76 -7.34 16.38
CA SER A 329 -4.47 -7.66 15.76
C SER A 329 -3.86 -9.01 16.20
N PHE A 330 -4.57 -9.81 17.01
CA PHE A 330 -4.10 -11.13 17.45
C PHE A 330 -4.82 -12.26 16.74
N ARG A 331 -4.04 -13.25 16.29
CA ARG A 331 -4.54 -14.47 15.64
C ARG A 331 -5.64 -15.16 16.48
N PRO A 332 -6.60 -15.85 15.84
CA PRO A 332 -7.68 -16.58 16.51
C PRO A 332 -7.22 -17.57 17.60
N ALA A 333 -6.00 -18.12 17.46
CA ALA A 333 -5.40 -19.03 18.45
C ALA A 333 -5.17 -18.41 19.85
N CYS A 334 -5.12 -17.06 19.94
CA CYS A 334 -4.95 -16.36 21.22
C CYS A 334 -6.30 -15.90 21.82
N ARG A 335 -7.44 -16.34 21.31
CA ARG A 335 -8.80 -15.92 21.75
C ARG A 335 -9.16 -16.29 23.20
N GLY A 336 -8.47 -17.26 23.81
CA GLY A 336 -8.86 -17.77 25.13
C GLY A 336 -8.79 -16.72 26.25
N ARG A 337 -7.88 -15.77 26.18
CA ARG A 337 -7.65 -14.77 27.23
C ARG A 337 -8.64 -13.58 27.24
N TRP A 338 -9.23 -13.26 26.07
CA TRP A 338 -10.11 -12.08 25.93
C TRP A 338 -11.59 -12.35 26.28
N ARG A 339 -12.04 -13.59 26.21
CA ARG A 339 -13.39 -13.97 26.65
C ARG A 339 -13.61 -13.74 28.14
N LEU A 340 -12.56 -13.97 28.97
CA LEU A 340 -12.64 -13.77 30.41
C LEU A 340 -12.78 -12.29 30.82
N ILE A 341 -12.16 -11.38 30.08
CA ILE A 341 -12.19 -9.94 30.40
C ILE A 341 -13.55 -9.33 30.01
N ARG A 342 -14.18 -9.82 28.96
CA ARG A 342 -15.50 -9.33 28.54
C ARG A 342 -16.65 -9.71 29.46
N SER A 343 -16.53 -10.80 30.21
CA SER A 343 -17.59 -11.32 31.07
C SER A 343 -17.58 -10.73 32.50
N LEU A 344 -16.48 -10.12 32.93
CA LEU A 344 -16.30 -9.73 34.34
C LEU A 344 -16.45 -8.24 34.65
N LEU A 345 -16.69 -7.35 33.63
CA LEU A 345 -16.62 -5.92 33.90
C LEU A 345 -17.69 -5.13 33.16
N THR A 346 -18.60 -4.55 33.93
CA THR A 346 -19.45 -3.46 33.44
C THR A 346 -18.55 -2.28 33.04
N ARG A 347 -18.52 -1.98 31.73
CA ARG A 347 -17.64 -1.01 31.05
C ARG A 347 -17.45 0.32 31.80
N LYS A 348 -18.47 0.80 32.48
CA LYS A 348 -18.49 2.11 33.19
C LYS A 348 -17.63 2.13 34.47
N LYS A 349 -17.61 1.07 35.24
CA LYS A 349 -16.83 0.99 36.49
C LYS A 349 -15.34 0.82 36.24
N LEU A 350 -14.96 0.08 35.20
CA LEU A 350 -13.57 -0.12 34.85
C LEU A 350 -12.93 1.14 34.23
N ARG A 351 -13.63 1.84 33.35
CA ARG A 351 -13.18 3.14 32.82
C ARG A 351 -12.80 4.11 33.96
N LEU A 352 -13.66 4.25 34.94
CA LEU A 352 -13.43 5.15 36.08
C LEU A 352 -12.27 4.69 36.98
N SER A 353 -12.09 3.39 37.21
CA SER A 353 -11.03 2.88 38.07
C SER A 353 -9.65 2.98 37.43
N LEU A 354 -9.55 2.72 36.11
CA LEU A 354 -8.31 2.85 35.34
C LEU A 354 -7.87 4.30 35.18
N ILE A 355 -8.81 5.21 34.90
CA ILE A 355 -8.54 6.65 34.85
C ILE A 355 -8.06 7.15 36.22
N LYS A 356 -8.71 6.77 37.32
CA LYS A 356 -8.28 7.14 38.65
C LYS A 356 -6.91 6.57 39.01
N ARG A 357 -6.56 5.37 38.54
CA ARG A 357 -5.26 4.75 38.76
C ARG A 357 -4.17 5.40 37.91
N ALA A 358 -4.43 5.73 36.65
CA ALA A 358 -3.51 6.44 35.78
C ALA A 358 -3.22 7.88 36.27
N LEU A 359 -4.24 8.57 36.80
CA LEU A 359 -4.12 9.94 37.33
C LEU A 359 -3.48 10.00 38.72
N ARG A 360 -3.44 8.90 39.50
CA ARG A 360 -2.82 8.85 40.82
C ARG A 360 -1.33 8.50 40.78
N MET A 361 -0.73 8.25 39.66
CA MET A 361 0.70 7.97 39.54
C MET A 361 1.51 9.24 39.77
N PRO A 362 2.52 9.22 40.66
CA PRO A 362 3.37 10.40 40.89
C PRO A 362 4.19 10.76 39.66
N THR A 363 4.19 12.01 39.30
CA THR A 363 4.91 12.60 38.15
C THR A 363 6.39 12.85 38.44
N SER A 364 6.94 12.37 39.56
CA SER A 364 8.34 12.64 39.96
C SER A 364 9.33 11.73 39.24
N PRO A 365 10.35 12.28 38.56
CA PRO A 365 11.38 11.51 37.85
C PRO A 365 12.26 10.62 38.75
N SER A 366 12.28 10.83 40.08
CA SER A 366 13.15 10.13 40.98
C SER A 366 12.73 8.71 41.33
N MET A 367 11.45 8.34 41.10
CA MET A 367 10.91 7.02 41.44
C MET A 367 11.15 5.95 40.39
N TRP A 368 11.68 6.32 39.22
CA TRP A 368 11.88 5.39 38.07
C TRP A 368 13.26 4.74 38.01
N ARG A 369 14.16 5.05 38.97
CA ARG A 369 15.53 4.51 38.95
C ARG A 369 15.69 3.11 39.57
N THR A 370 14.70 2.54 40.23
CA THR A 370 14.90 1.35 41.08
C THR A 370 14.28 0.03 40.56
N ASN A 371 13.56 0.00 39.45
CA ASN A 371 13.00 -1.26 38.93
C ASN A 371 13.56 -1.65 37.58
N ARG A 372 14.89 -1.83 37.47
CA ARG A 372 15.58 -2.46 36.34
C ARG A 372 15.66 -4.00 36.45
N ARG A 373 14.69 -4.67 37.01
CA ARG A 373 14.61 -6.15 36.98
C ARG A 373 13.19 -6.66 36.89
N LEU A 374 12.57 -6.42 35.73
CA LEU A 374 11.55 -7.31 35.20
C LEU A 374 11.72 -7.29 33.68
N SER A 375 12.65 -8.12 33.21
CA SER A 375 12.65 -8.52 31.82
C SER A 375 11.34 -9.23 31.55
N PRO A 376 10.58 -8.87 30.52
CA PRO A 376 9.47 -9.71 30.09
C PRO A 376 10.10 -11.00 29.55
N SER A 377 9.86 -12.11 30.23
CA SER A 377 10.14 -13.42 29.67
C SER A 377 9.34 -13.53 28.36
N PRO A 378 9.95 -13.98 27.27
CA PRO A 378 9.21 -14.24 26.03
C PRO A 378 8.30 -15.43 26.28
N ASN A 379 7.03 -15.20 26.59
CA ASN A 379 6.02 -16.24 26.58
C ASN A 379 5.90 -16.77 25.13
N ARG A 380 6.62 -17.82 24.87
CA ARG A 380 6.53 -18.63 23.66
C ARG A 380 5.12 -19.19 23.56
N CYS A 381 4.33 -18.73 22.64
CA CYS A 381 3.23 -19.52 22.10
C CYS A 381 3.84 -20.74 21.40
N ARG A 382 3.97 -21.86 22.10
CA ARG A 382 4.27 -23.14 21.44
C ARG A 382 3.01 -23.60 20.69
N PRO A 383 3.12 -24.00 19.42
CA PRO A 383 2.02 -24.69 18.77
C PRO A 383 1.75 -26.01 19.50
N ALA A 384 0.49 -26.29 19.80
CA ALA A 384 0.08 -27.60 20.26
C ALA A 384 0.29 -28.61 19.13
N LEU A 385 1.23 -29.50 19.27
CA LEU A 385 1.38 -30.67 18.39
C LEU A 385 0.16 -31.60 18.58
N PRO A 386 -0.39 -32.18 17.52
CA PRO A 386 -1.42 -33.20 17.65
C PRO A 386 -0.82 -34.42 18.35
N ARG A 387 -1.50 -34.92 19.36
CA ARG A 387 -1.20 -36.21 19.99
C ARG A 387 -1.50 -37.29 18.96
N ALA A 388 -0.44 -38.03 18.60
CA ALA A 388 -0.60 -39.31 17.97
C ALA A 388 -1.28 -40.29 18.97
N GLY A 389 -2.39 -40.84 18.53
CA GLY A 389 -3.05 -42.00 19.06
C GLY A 389 -3.27 -42.94 17.92
#